data_7d8b16cf0feb5eed7cfb77d9ed620560
#
_entry.id   7d8b16cf0feb5eed7cfb77d9ed620560
#
_cell.length_a   1.000
_cell.length_b   1.000
_cell.length_c   1.000
_cell.angle_alpha   90.00
_cell.angle_beta   90.00
_cell.angle_gamma   90.00
#
_symmetry.space_group_name_H-M   'P 1'
#
loop_
_entity.id
_entity.type
_entity.pdbx_description
1 polymer ?
#
loop_
_entity_poly.entity_id
_entity_poly.type
_entity_poly.pdbx_seq_one_letter_code
_entity_poly.pdbx_strand_id
1 'polypeptide(L)'
;MNFLSSLVRRVALRLTMAALALATGCSATQVDAGSGLRPSAALPHGAPLSEWTTYDQNGLRTGVDASGASLTPATPAWTSPAFDGSLYGQPLVATGRVYAATENDTIYALSADSGGILWSHHIAKPFKPSTVPGICGNISPTVGITSTPVIDTARAEIFAVAAEQGPGSASHHLFGLDLYTGAVLLDEVVDPPATVVSNPAYELQRASLALTAGRVVIGFGGNYGDCGTYHGLVVSAPEDGSTPSTFVVANLPGDNKGAVWMGGAAPAIDAQGDIWMSTGNSTYTRSNSTYDNSDSLLKLSPAVSLLDHFAPSNWFRDNATDADLGSTSVALLPNGLVFTVGKSLTGYVLDQANLRGIGGQAASTGSFCGGEPFGGSAQWNGTVFVPCSDGLRAVTPTRSAPTATWTSASGGRSSPIVAGGMVWSIGRGTLYALDPATGHQTQSFNLGVQTTHFPSPAAADGLVIAPSSNQLHAFAGPAGLPGAPTPAPATPGY
;
A
#
# COMPACT_ATOMS: atom_id res chain seq x y z
N MET A 1 36.37 -11.40 54.90
CA MET A 1 37.40 -12.33 54.46
C MET A 1 37.38 -12.24 52.93
N ASN A 2 38.15 -11.29 52.33
CA ASN A 2 39.53 -11.49 51.85
C ASN A 2 39.59 -12.49 50.68
N PHE A 3 40.10 -12.22 49.43
CA PHE A 3 41.11 -11.28 48.91
C PHE A 3 41.00 -11.26 47.38
N LEU A 4 41.03 -10.09 46.70
CA LEU A 4 42.15 -9.54 45.88
C LEU A 4 42.42 -10.28 44.56
N SER A 5 42.21 -9.64 43.40
CA SER A 5 42.96 -8.60 42.66
C SER A 5 44.03 -9.15 41.71
N SER A 6 44.02 -8.69 40.45
CA SER A 6 45.11 -8.05 39.66
C SER A 6 44.72 -8.01 38.19
N LEU A 7 44.55 -6.97 37.49
CA LEU A 7 45.34 -5.83 37.00
C LEU A 7 46.71 -6.16 36.34
N VAL A 8 46.81 -6.04 35.00
CA VAL A 8 47.96 -5.59 34.19
C VAL A 8 47.44 -5.27 32.78
N ARG A 9 47.33 -4.13 32.33
CA ARG A 9 48.06 -2.97 31.80
C ARG A 9 48.97 -3.21 30.59
N ARG A 10 48.70 -2.44 29.51
CA ARG A 10 49.54 -1.76 28.51
C ARG A 10 50.12 -2.63 27.39
N VAL A 11 50.27 -2.17 26.12
CA VAL A 11 50.89 -0.97 25.53
C VAL A 11 50.41 -0.75 24.09
N ALA A 12 50.25 0.50 23.71
CA ALA A 12 50.04 0.98 22.34
C ALA A 12 51.38 1.04 21.58
N LEU A 13 51.35 0.83 20.27
CA LEU A 13 52.44 1.32 19.40
C LEU A 13 51.87 1.77 18.06
N ARG A 14 52.00 3.07 17.78
CA ARG A 14 51.84 3.70 16.47
C ARG A 14 53.13 3.51 15.68
N LEU A 15 53.01 3.25 14.36
CA LEU A 15 54.08 3.57 13.41
C LEU A 15 53.43 3.98 12.08
N THR A 16 53.61 5.26 11.76
CA THR A 16 53.48 5.89 10.45
C THR A 16 54.76 5.64 9.66
N MET A 17 54.66 5.27 8.38
CA MET A 17 55.68 5.59 7.36
C MET A 17 55.04 5.85 6.00
N ALA A 18 55.36 6.99 5.45
CA ALA A 18 55.16 7.40 4.07
C ALA A 18 56.43 7.08 3.25
N ALA A 19 56.30 6.72 1.99
CA ALA A 19 57.30 6.87 0.92
C ALA A 19 56.63 6.56 -0.42
N LEU A 20 56.49 7.43 -1.23
CA LEU A 20 57.18 8.12 -2.34
C LEU A 20 57.32 7.26 -3.60
N ALA A 21 56.83 7.80 -4.70
CA ALA A 21 56.73 7.28 -6.07
C ALA A 21 58.11 7.07 -6.73
N LEU A 22 58.12 6.15 -7.70
CA LEU A 22 58.98 6.24 -8.87
C LEU A 22 58.31 5.50 -10.05
N ALA A 23 58.10 6.24 -11.14
CA ALA A 23 57.67 5.73 -12.42
C ALA A 23 58.81 5.15 -13.20
N THR A 24 58.62 4.00 -13.81
CA THR A 24 59.40 3.58 -14.99
C THR A 24 58.48 2.91 -15.99
N GLY A 25 58.43 3.48 -17.14
CA GLY A 25 57.67 2.96 -18.29
C GLY A 25 58.38 1.74 -18.90
N CYS A 26 57.58 0.84 -19.44
CA CYS A 26 58.00 -0.10 -20.46
C CYS A 26 56.86 -0.30 -21.44
N SER A 27 57.13 0.10 -22.70
CA SER A 27 56.27 -0.17 -23.85
C SER A 27 56.26 -1.66 -24.16
N ALA A 28 55.09 -2.24 -24.37
CA ALA A 28 54.96 -3.52 -25.05
C ALA A 28 53.83 -3.44 -26.08
N THR A 29 54.16 -3.87 -27.23
CA THR A 29 53.48 -3.88 -28.51
C THR A 29 52.12 -4.52 -28.50
N GLN A 30 51.20 -3.86 -29.27
CA GLN A 30 49.91 -4.37 -29.70
C GLN A 30 50.04 -5.69 -30.45
N VAL A 31 49.14 -6.62 -30.16
CA VAL A 31 48.71 -7.68 -31.09
C VAL A 31 47.22 -7.51 -31.30
N ASP A 32 46.84 -7.10 -32.51
CA ASP A 32 45.47 -7.10 -33.00
C ASP A 32 44.95 -8.53 -33.10
N ALA A 33 43.85 -8.81 -32.46
CA ALA A 33 42.97 -9.93 -32.76
C ALA A 33 41.54 -9.38 -32.87
N GLY A 34 41.13 -9.12 -34.11
CA GLY A 34 39.77 -8.67 -34.44
C GLY A 34 38.72 -9.73 -34.08
N SER A 35 37.72 -9.33 -33.33
CA SER A 35 36.36 -9.84 -33.39
C SER A 35 35.45 -8.68 -33.12
N GLY A 36 34.78 -8.21 -34.16
CA GLY A 36 33.87 -7.09 -34.11
C GLY A 36 32.63 -7.42 -33.26
N LEU A 37 32.61 -6.93 -32.04
CA LEU A 37 31.38 -6.63 -31.32
C LEU A 37 31.07 -5.16 -31.61
N ARG A 38 30.08 -4.91 -32.48
CA ARG A 38 29.49 -3.56 -32.61
C ARG A 38 29.05 -3.11 -31.22
N PRO A 39 29.40 -1.89 -30.78
CA PRO A 39 28.76 -1.33 -29.60
C PRO A 39 27.27 -1.24 -29.93
N SER A 40 26.43 -1.91 -29.17
CA SER A 40 25.01 -1.63 -29.14
C SER A 40 24.89 -0.14 -28.87
N ALA A 41 24.28 0.61 -29.78
CA ALA A 41 23.95 2.01 -29.55
C ALA A 41 23.11 2.05 -28.28
N ALA A 42 23.67 2.60 -27.20
CA ALA A 42 22.91 2.94 -26.03
C ALA A 42 21.78 3.85 -26.47
N LEU A 43 20.56 3.41 -26.32
CA LEU A 43 19.38 4.25 -26.47
C LEU A 43 19.61 5.51 -25.62
N PRO A 44 19.19 6.71 -26.07
CA PRO A 44 19.29 7.90 -25.24
C PRO A 44 18.62 7.56 -23.90
N HIS A 45 19.37 7.71 -22.82
CA HIS A 45 18.87 7.48 -21.47
C HIS A 45 17.77 8.51 -21.23
N GLY A 46 16.52 8.11 -21.44
CA GLY A 46 15.36 8.76 -20.86
C GLY A 46 15.55 8.81 -19.32
N ALA A 47 14.95 9.78 -18.67
CA ALA A 47 14.88 9.77 -17.21
C ALA A 47 14.46 8.35 -16.75
N PRO A 48 15.00 7.86 -15.60
CA PRO A 48 14.63 6.55 -15.12
C PRO A 48 13.10 6.49 -15.01
N LEU A 49 12.52 5.40 -15.53
CA LEU A 49 11.08 5.16 -15.48
C LEU A 49 10.64 5.30 -14.03
N SER A 50 9.57 6.06 -13.77
CA SER A 50 8.98 6.08 -12.44
C SER A 50 8.23 4.76 -12.23
N GLU A 51 8.31 4.24 -11.01
CA GLU A 51 7.67 2.99 -10.65
C GLU A 51 6.56 3.25 -9.63
N TRP A 52 5.54 2.39 -9.63
CA TRP A 52 4.45 2.38 -8.67
C TRP A 52 4.33 0.97 -8.09
N THR A 53 5.31 0.60 -7.25
CA THR A 53 5.53 -0.79 -6.80
C THR A 53 4.69 -1.19 -5.60
N THR A 54 4.00 -0.24 -4.97
CA THR A 54 3.16 -0.45 -3.81
C THR A 54 1.99 0.52 -3.83
N TYR A 55 0.96 0.28 -3.02
CA TYR A 55 -0.17 1.20 -2.87
C TYR A 55 0.32 2.62 -2.55
N ASP A 56 -0.21 3.61 -3.26
CA ASP A 56 0.18 5.03 -3.18
C ASP A 56 1.69 5.26 -3.34
N GLN A 57 2.32 4.50 -4.25
CA GLN A 57 3.61 4.70 -4.87
C GLN A 57 4.82 4.32 -3.98
N ASN A 58 4.85 4.65 -2.68
CA ASN A 58 6.01 4.45 -1.82
C ASN A 58 5.64 4.08 -0.38
N GLY A 59 6.64 3.79 0.47
CA GLY A 59 6.42 3.42 1.86
C GLY A 59 5.64 4.47 2.67
N LEU A 60 5.85 5.76 2.43
CA LEU A 60 5.13 6.84 3.11
C LEU A 60 3.70 7.06 2.62
N ARG A 61 3.28 6.34 1.57
CA ARG A 61 1.95 6.47 0.94
C ARG A 61 1.68 7.90 0.45
N THR A 62 2.66 8.49 -0.21
CA THR A 62 2.50 9.87 -0.71
C THR A 62 1.54 9.96 -1.88
N GLY A 63 1.36 8.89 -2.66
CA GLY A 63 0.50 8.88 -3.84
C GLY A 63 0.96 9.82 -4.94
N VAL A 64 2.28 10.08 -5.07
CA VAL A 64 2.81 11.07 -6.01
C VAL A 64 3.67 10.40 -7.08
N ASP A 65 3.33 10.59 -8.35
CA ASP A 65 4.23 10.29 -9.46
C ASP A 65 5.37 11.31 -9.52
N ALA A 66 6.58 10.82 -9.27
CA ALA A 66 7.79 11.64 -9.24
C ALA A 66 8.43 11.84 -10.63
N SER A 67 7.88 11.27 -11.71
CA SER A 67 8.43 11.40 -13.06
C SER A 67 8.49 12.85 -13.56
N GLY A 68 7.61 13.69 -13.06
CA GLY A 68 7.43 15.07 -13.53
C GLY A 68 6.82 15.16 -14.93
N ALA A 69 6.39 14.05 -15.53
CA ALA A 69 5.76 14.04 -16.83
C ALA A 69 4.43 14.79 -16.80
N SER A 70 4.17 15.63 -17.81
CA SER A 70 2.91 16.37 -17.93
C SER A 70 1.77 15.42 -18.30
N LEU A 71 0.64 15.59 -17.62
CA LEU A 71 -0.64 14.91 -17.91
C LEU A 71 -1.74 15.92 -18.28
N THR A 72 -1.34 17.07 -18.82
CA THR A 72 -2.27 18.12 -19.22
C THR A 72 -1.94 18.61 -20.64
N PRO A 73 -2.84 18.37 -21.63
CA PRO A 73 -4.02 17.51 -21.52
C PRO A 73 -3.64 16.03 -21.52
N ALA A 74 -4.35 15.23 -20.72
CA ALA A 74 -4.29 13.78 -20.87
C ALA A 74 -5.28 13.33 -21.95
N THR A 75 -4.98 12.21 -22.62
CA THR A 75 -5.84 11.58 -23.63
C THR A 75 -5.93 10.08 -23.41
N PRO A 76 -7.05 9.42 -23.77
CA PRO A 76 -7.14 7.96 -23.71
C PRO A 76 -6.01 7.31 -24.51
N ALA A 77 -5.27 6.40 -23.89
CA ALA A 77 -4.16 5.67 -24.50
C ALA A 77 -4.58 4.25 -24.89
N TRP A 78 -5.05 3.48 -23.90
CA TRP A 78 -5.51 2.12 -24.12
C TRP A 78 -6.52 1.68 -23.06
N THR A 79 -7.30 0.64 -23.39
CA THR A 79 -8.11 -0.12 -22.44
C THR A 79 -7.68 -1.58 -22.52
N SER A 80 -7.47 -2.23 -21.36
CA SER A 80 -7.07 -3.63 -21.33
C SER A 80 -8.16 -4.56 -21.86
N PRO A 81 -7.81 -5.80 -22.26
CA PRO A 81 -8.82 -6.87 -22.31
C PRO A 81 -9.55 -7.00 -20.98
N ALA A 82 -10.77 -7.56 -21.00
CA ALA A 82 -11.50 -7.88 -19.78
C ALA A 82 -10.77 -9.00 -19.01
N PHE A 83 -10.60 -8.80 -17.71
CA PHE A 83 -10.05 -9.81 -16.81
C PHE A 83 -11.12 -10.81 -16.35
N ASP A 84 -10.69 -11.91 -15.76
CA ASP A 84 -11.53 -13.01 -15.30
C ASP A 84 -12.26 -12.76 -13.96
N GLY A 85 -11.96 -11.65 -13.29
CA GLY A 85 -12.57 -11.23 -12.02
C GLY A 85 -12.54 -9.72 -11.82
N SER A 86 -13.23 -9.24 -10.79
CA SER A 86 -13.26 -7.83 -10.42
C SER A 86 -11.93 -7.35 -9.84
N LEU A 87 -11.59 -6.09 -10.06
CA LEU A 87 -10.40 -5.41 -9.55
C LEU A 87 -10.77 -4.57 -8.33
N TYR A 88 -10.29 -4.93 -7.16
CA TYR A 88 -10.38 -4.13 -5.94
C TYR A 88 -9.06 -3.43 -5.60
N GLY A 89 -7.93 -4.04 -5.96
CA GLY A 89 -6.60 -3.49 -5.74
C GLY A 89 -6.26 -2.34 -6.70
N GLN A 90 -5.35 -1.49 -6.28
CA GLN A 90 -4.71 -0.48 -7.13
C GLN A 90 -3.80 -1.18 -8.15
N PRO A 91 -3.78 -0.78 -9.44
CA PRO A 91 -2.78 -1.28 -10.38
C PRO A 91 -1.37 -0.85 -9.95
N LEU A 92 -0.38 -1.72 -10.17
CA LEU A 92 1.03 -1.43 -9.92
C LEU A 92 1.77 -1.26 -11.24
N VAL A 93 2.87 -0.51 -11.21
CA VAL A 93 3.72 -0.29 -12.40
C VAL A 93 5.18 -0.53 -12.03
N ALA A 94 5.83 -1.42 -12.77
CA ALA A 94 7.26 -1.67 -12.63
C ALA A 94 7.83 -2.20 -13.95
N THR A 95 9.05 -1.81 -14.28
CA THR A 95 9.81 -2.35 -15.42
C THR A 95 9.08 -2.25 -16.77
N GLY A 96 8.29 -1.19 -16.99
CA GLY A 96 7.48 -0.99 -18.21
C GLY A 96 6.25 -1.89 -18.31
N ARG A 97 5.82 -2.47 -17.20
CA ARG A 97 4.63 -3.33 -17.09
C ARG A 97 3.65 -2.79 -16.08
N VAL A 98 2.38 -3.10 -16.31
CA VAL A 98 1.28 -2.86 -15.39
C VAL A 98 0.83 -4.19 -14.80
N TYR A 99 0.67 -4.26 -13.48
CA TYR A 99 0.23 -5.46 -12.79
C TYR A 99 -1.14 -5.21 -12.16
N ALA A 100 -2.01 -6.21 -12.25
CA ALA A 100 -3.34 -6.20 -11.67
C ALA A 100 -3.70 -7.58 -11.11
N ALA A 101 -4.47 -7.61 -10.03
CA ALA A 101 -4.94 -8.85 -9.41
C ALA A 101 -6.46 -8.83 -9.28
N THR A 102 -7.09 -10.01 -9.38
CA THR A 102 -8.54 -10.14 -9.45
C THR A 102 -9.13 -10.96 -8.31
N GLU A 103 -10.42 -10.79 -8.06
CA GLU A 103 -11.21 -11.64 -7.15
C GLU A 103 -11.38 -13.09 -7.65
N ASN A 104 -10.75 -13.45 -8.74
CA ASN A 104 -10.65 -14.82 -9.22
C ASN A 104 -9.24 -15.41 -9.02
N ASP A 105 -8.44 -14.87 -8.07
CA ASP A 105 -7.08 -15.29 -7.76
C ASP A 105 -6.15 -15.34 -8.97
N THR A 106 -6.31 -14.38 -9.90
CA THR A 106 -5.45 -14.25 -11.08
C THR A 106 -4.65 -12.96 -11.02
N ILE A 107 -3.35 -13.08 -11.22
CA ILE A 107 -2.45 -11.93 -11.40
C ILE A 107 -2.14 -11.80 -12.89
N TYR A 108 -2.21 -10.58 -13.39
CA TYR A 108 -1.92 -10.18 -14.75
C TYR A 108 -0.72 -9.24 -14.81
N ALA A 109 0.14 -9.42 -15.80
CA ALA A 109 1.09 -8.42 -16.23
C ALA A 109 0.73 -7.97 -17.66
N LEU A 110 0.66 -6.67 -17.86
CA LEU A 110 0.34 -6.04 -19.15
C LEU A 110 1.51 -5.17 -19.62
N SER A 111 1.60 -4.95 -20.91
CA SER A 111 2.47 -3.91 -21.47
C SER A 111 1.94 -2.52 -21.09
N ALA A 112 2.77 -1.67 -20.50
CA ALA A 112 2.41 -0.28 -20.23
C ALA A 112 2.13 0.53 -21.52
N ASP A 113 2.75 0.15 -22.65
CA ASP A 113 2.55 0.82 -23.94
C ASP A 113 1.18 0.54 -24.58
N SER A 114 0.64 -0.67 -24.39
CA SER A 114 -0.52 -1.13 -25.17
C SER A 114 -1.68 -1.66 -24.36
N GLY A 115 -1.47 -1.92 -23.06
CA GLY A 115 -2.45 -2.62 -22.22
C GLY A 115 -2.63 -4.10 -22.60
N GLY A 116 -1.82 -4.63 -23.53
CA GLY A 116 -1.86 -6.04 -23.92
C GLY A 116 -1.30 -6.95 -22.83
N ILE A 117 -1.94 -8.09 -22.59
CA ILE A 117 -1.52 -9.07 -21.57
C ILE A 117 -0.21 -9.72 -22.00
N LEU A 118 0.83 -9.61 -21.18
CA LEU A 118 2.13 -10.27 -21.35
C LEU A 118 2.13 -11.66 -20.74
N TRP A 119 1.56 -11.77 -19.55
CA TRP A 119 1.30 -13.05 -18.87
C TRP A 119 0.13 -12.90 -17.91
N SER A 120 -0.48 -14.03 -17.57
CA SER A 120 -1.45 -14.14 -16.48
C SER A 120 -1.27 -15.48 -15.77
N HIS A 121 -1.46 -15.51 -14.45
CA HIS A 121 -1.39 -16.72 -13.66
C HIS A 121 -2.56 -16.77 -12.68
N HIS A 122 -3.39 -17.83 -12.80
CA HIS A 122 -4.43 -18.18 -11.85
C HIS A 122 -3.79 -19.01 -10.73
N ILE A 123 -3.56 -18.39 -9.56
CA ILE A 123 -2.67 -18.95 -8.52
C ILE A 123 -3.38 -19.84 -7.52
N ALA A 124 -4.70 -19.63 -7.30
CA ALA A 124 -5.47 -20.41 -6.34
C ALA A 124 -6.93 -20.52 -6.79
N LYS A 125 -7.69 -21.40 -6.16
CA LYS A 125 -9.13 -21.47 -6.35
C LYS A 125 -9.82 -20.48 -5.41
N PRO A 126 -10.45 -19.41 -5.91
CA PRO A 126 -10.96 -18.35 -5.04
C PRO A 126 -12.07 -18.83 -4.12
N PHE A 127 -12.11 -18.26 -2.92
CA PHE A 127 -13.14 -18.55 -1.94
C PHE A 127 -14.53 -18.13 -2.42
N LYS A 128 -15.51 -19.00 -2.20
CA LYS A 128 -16.93 -18.72 -2.50
C LYS A 128 -17.72 -18.53 -1.21
N PRO A 129 -18.07 -17.28 -0.84
CA PRO A 129 -18.82 -17.00 0.39
C PRO A 129 -20.11 -17.82 0.53
N SER A 130 -20.78 -18.12 -0.59
CA SER A 130 -22.00 -18.94 -0.60
C SER A 130 -21.83 -20.37 -0.07
N THR A 131 -20.58 -20.85 0.11
CA THR A 131 -20.30 -22.18 0.69
C THR A 131 -20.29 -22.20 2.21
N VAL A 132 -20.32 -21.01 2.86
CA VAL A 132 -20.32 -20.86 4.32
C VAL A 132 -21.67 -20.33 4.78
N PRO A 133 -22.50 -21.12 5.47
CA PRO A 133 -23.81 -20.68 5.94
C PRO A 133 -23.73 -19.48 6.89
N GLY A 134 -24.55 -18.46 6.63
CA GLY A 134 -24.65 -17.27 7.51
C GLY A 134 -23.50 -16.27 7.36
N ILE A 135 -22.57 -16.48 6.42
CA ILE A 135 -21.56 -15.48 6.09
C ILE A 135 -22.22 -14.25 5.48
N CYS A 136 -21.72 -13.09 5.78
CA CYS A 136 -22.08 -11.83 5.10
C CYS A 136 -20.88 -11.32 4.29
N GLY A 137 -21.08 -10.23 3.57
CA GLY A 137 -20.07 -9.62 2.72
C GLY A 137 -20.71 -8.95 1.51
N ASN A 138 -19.96 -8.12 0.81
CA ASN A 138 -20.40 -7.42 -0.38
C ASN A 138 -19.52 -7.70 -1.62
N ILE A 139 -18.60 -8.66 -1.49
CA ILE A 139 -17.78 -9.17 -2.60
C ILE A 139 -18.35 -10.50 -3.05
N SER A 140 -18.68 -10.62 -4.33
CA SER A 140 -19.30 -11.81 -4.92
C SER A 140 -19.05 -11.87 -6.44
N PRO A 141 -19.10 -13.07 -7.07
CA PRO A 141 -19.41 -14.38 -6.52
C PRO A 141 -18.26 -15.03 -5.75
N THR A 142 -17.05 -14.51 -5.87
CA THR A 142 -15.83 -15.01 -5.25
C THR A 142 -15.13 -13.89 -4.48
N VAL A 143 -14.38 -14.26 -3.45
CA VAL A 143 -13.36 -13.47 -2.78
C VAL A 143 -12.02 -14.11 -3.08
N GLY A 144 -11.13 -13.37 -3.67
CA GLY A 144 -9.81 -13.83 -4.07
C GLY A 144 -8.72 -12.86 -3.60
N ILE A 145 -8.01 -12.22 -4.55
CA ILE A 145 -7.01 -11.20 -4.25
C ILE A 145 -7.72 -9.85 -4.17
N THR A 146 -8.18 -9.47 -2.98
CA THR A 146 -8.94 -8.22 -2.75
C THR A 146 -8.03 -7.02 -2.53
N SER A 147 -6.87 -7.20 -1.94
CA SER A 147 -5.91 -6.13 -1.65
C SER A 147 -5.00 -5.80 -2.84
N THR A 148 -4.38 -4.63 -2.80
CA THR A 148 -3.29 -4.31 -3.72
C THR A 148 -2.06 -5.15 -3.37
N PRO A 149 -1.48 -5.88 -4.33
CA PRO A 149 -0.19 -6.55 -4.19
C PRO A 149 0.95 -5.57 -3.87
N VAL A 150 2.15 -6.10 -3.67
CA VAL A 150 3.36 -5.29 -3.53
C VAL A 150 4.50 -5.91 -4.34
N ILE A 151 5.36 -5.08 -4.93
CA ILE A 151 6.49 -5.53 -5.75
C ILE A 151 7.80 -5.20 -5.02
N ASP A 152 8.65 -6.22 -4.84
CA ASP A 152 10.06 -6.04 -4.53
C ASP A 152 10.87 -6.12 -5.83
N THR A 153 11.30 -4.97 -6.32
CA THR A 153 12.09 -4.89 -7.56
C THR A 153 13.51 -5.44 -7.41
N ALA A 154 14.06 -5.45 -6.19
CA ALA A 154 15.38 -6.02 -5.92
C ALA A 154 15.36 -7.55 -6.02
N ARG A 155 14.25 -8.18 -5.65
CA ARG A 155 14.02 -9.62 -5.80
C ARG A 155 13.41 -9.98 -7.17
N ALA A 156 12.90 -9.00 -7.89
CA ALA A 156 12.08 -9.19 -9.08
C ALA A 156 10.84 -10.06 -8.80
N GLU A 157 10.18 -9.83 -7.67
CA GLU A 157 9.02 -10.58 -7.20
C GLU A 157 7.82 -9.66 -6.95
N ILE A 158 6.61 -10.17 -7.21
CA ILE A 158 5.34 -9.58 -6.81
C ILE A 158 4.68 -10.48 -5.77
N PHE A 159 4.28 -9.88 -4.63
CA PHE A 159 3.61 -10.57 -3.54
C PHE A 159 2.13 -10.20 -3.51
N ALA A 160 1.27 -11.21 -3.36
CA ALA A 160 -0.18 -11.07 -3.23
C ALA A 160 -0.73 -12.03 -2.19
N VAL A 161 -1.84 -11.67 -1.53
CA VAL A 161 -2.57 -12.60 -0.66
C VAL A 161 -3.86 -13.01 -1.36
N ALA A 162 -4.04 -14.31 -1.54
CA ALA A 162 -5.22 -14.93 -2.11
C ALA A 162 -6.10 -15.58 -1.02
N ALA A 163 -7.42 -15.45 -1.14
CA ALA A 163 -8.37 -16.18 -0.29
C ALA A 163 -8.80 -17.46 -0.99
N GLU A 164 -8.19 -18.58 -0.63
CA GLU A 164 -8.41 -19.88 -1.24
C GLU A 164 -9.62 -20.62 -0.64
N GLN A 165 -10.34 -21.37 -1.48
CA GLN A 165 -11.48 -22.19 -1.09
C GLN A 165 -11.06 -23.42 -0.31
N GLY A 166 -11.34 -23.42 0.99
CA GLY A 166 -11.26 -24.60 1.85
C GLY A 166 -12.60 -25.34 2.03
N PRO A 167 -12.62 -26.50 2.72
CA PRO A 167 -13.85 -27.24 3.07
C PRO A 167 -14.67 -26.48 4.13
N GLY A 168 -15.71 -25.73 3.71
CA GLY A 168 -16.56 -24.96 4.62
C GLY A 168 -15.85 -23.77 5.26
N SER A 169 -14.73 -23.32 4.70
CA SER A 169 -13.89 -22.25 5.17
C SER A 169 -13.13 -21.60 4.02
N ALA A 170 -12.40 -20.54 4.32
CA ALA A 170 -11.32 -20.03 3.48
C ALA A 170 -9.95 -20.39 4.09
N SER A 171 -8.90 -20.22 3.32
CA SER A 171 -7.52 -20.13 3.79
C SER A 171 -6.85 -18.98 3.05
N HIS A 172 -6.03 -18.17 3.75
CA HIS A 172 -5.32 -17.05 3.13
C HIS A 172 -3.86 -17.45 2.93
N HIS A 173 -3.41 -17.31 1.69
CA HIS A 173 -2.06 -17.66 1.28
C HIS A 173 -1.33 -16.44 0.73
N LEU A 174 -0.12 -16.21 1.21
CA LEU A 174 0.83 -15.29 0.61
C LEU A 174 1.54 -15.98 -0.55
N PHE A 175 1.35 -15.48 -1.75
CA PHE A 175 2.07 -15.91 -2.94
C PHE A 175 3.14 -14.90 -3.31
N GLY A 176 4.34 -15.38 -3.64
CA GLY A 176 5.39 -14.64 -4.32
C GLY A 176 5.54 -15.15 -5.76
N LEU A 177 5.49 -14.28 -6.76
CA LEU A 177 5.62 -14.66 -8.16
C LEU A 177 6.78 -13.90 -8.80
N ASP A 178 7.49 -14.58 -9.69
CA ASP A 178 8.47 -13.94 -10.57
C ASP A 178 7.81 -12.82 -11.39
N LEU A 179 8.36 -11.64 -11.30
CA LEU A 179 7.79 -10.41 -11.89
C LEU A 179 7.69 -10.47 -13.42
N TYR A 180 8.58 -11.22 -14.08
CA TYR A 180 8.66 -11.26 -15.55
C TYR A 180 7.86 -12.39 -16.17
N THR A 181 7.74 -13.53 -15.48
CA THR A 181 7.13 -14.75 -15.99
C THR A 181 5.82 -15.15 -15.33
N GLY A 182 5.55 -14.62 -14.12
CA GLY A 182 4.42 -15.00 -13.29
C GLY A 182 4.56 -16.38 -12.65
N ALA A 183 5.75 -17.01 -12.68
CA ALA A 183 5.99 -18.28 -12.03
C ALA A 183 5.87 -18.13 -10.50
N VAL A 184 5.17 -19.04 -9.83
CA VAL A 184 5.05 -19.05 -8.38
C VAL A 184 6.38 -19.49 -7.77
N LEU A 185 6.93 -18.68 -6.88
CA LEU A 185 8.18 -18.86 -6.13
C LEU A 185 7.92 -19.12 -4.65
N LEU A 186 6.85 -18.58 -4.10
CA LEU A 186 6.42 -18.71 -2.71
C LEU A 186 4.92 -19.02 -2.66
N ASP A 187 4.52 -19.92 -1.77
CA ASP A 187 3.15 -20.21 -1.36
C ASP A 187 3.16 -20.53 0.13
N GLU A 188 2.63 -19.64 0.97
CA GLU A 188 2.65 -19.77 2.42
C GLU A 188 1.32 -19.40 3.02
N VAL A 189 0.79 -20.24 3.92
CA VAL A 189 -0.41 -19.95 4.71
C VAL A 189 -0.12 -18.81 5.68
N VAL A 190 -0.92 -17.75 5.61
CA VAL A 190 -0.82 -16.57 6.49
C VAL A 190 -2.04 -16.38 7.38
N ASP A 191 -2.90 -17.37 7.48
CA ASP A 191 -3.99 -17.39 8.43
C ASP A 191 -3.47 -17.29 9.87
N PRO A 192 -4.16 -16.56 10.76
CA PRO A 192 -3.83 -16.57 12.16
C PRO A 192 -4.06 -17.95 12.80
N PRO A 193 -3.40 -18.25 13.94
CA PRO A 193 -3.67 -19.49 14.66
C PRO A 193 -5.16 -19.68 14.96
N ALA A 194 -5.67 -20.90 14.85
CA ALA A 194 -7.08 -21.23 15.12
C ALA A 194 -7.57 -20.90 16.54
N THR A 195 -6.62 -20.64 17.47
CA THR A 195 -6.91 -20.11 18.82
C THR A 195 -7.28 -18.62 18.82
N VAL A 196 -6.96 -17.89 17.75
CA VAL A 196 -7.29 -16.48 17.55
C VAL A 196 -8.49 -16.36 16.62
N VAL A 197 -8.45 -17.01 15.44
CA VAL A 197 -9.55 -17.02 14.47
C VAL A 197 -9.96 -18.46 14.22
N SER A 198 -11.15 -18.81 14.64
CA SER A 198 -11.65 -20.19 14.54
C SER A 198 -12.09 -20.61 13.12
N ASN A 199 -12.47 -19.64 12.29
CA ASN A 199 -12.83 -19.85 10.89
C ASN A 199 -12.35 -18.66 10.04
N PRO A 200 -11.28 -18.83 9.26
CA PRO A 200 -10.72 -17.77 8.40
C PRO A 200 -11.70 -17.21 7.36
N ALA A 201 -12.81 -17.89 7.06
CA ALA A 201 -13.84 -17.36 6.18
C ALA A 201 -14.48 -16.05 6.69
N TYR A 202 -14.40 -15.75 7.99
CA TYR A 202 -14.88 -14.49 8.55
C TYR A 202 -13.87 -13.35 8.45
N GLU A 203 -12.62 -13.67 8.14
CA GLU A 203 -11.58 -12.67 7.87
C GLU A 203 -11.63 -12.20 6.41
N LEU A 204 -11.34 -10.92 6.19
CA LEU A 204 -11.12 -10.35 4.86
C LEU A 204 -9.75 -9.67 4.82
N GLN A 205 -8.91 -10.11 3.89
CA GLN A 205 -7.64 -9.47 3.63
C GLN A 205 -7.86 -8.30 2.65
N ARG A 206 -8.26 -7.13 3.20
CA ARG A 206 -8.63 -5.94 2.40
C ARG A 206 -7.54 -4.87 2.35
N ALA A 207 -6.80 -4.65 3.46
CA ALA A 207 -5.72 -3.67 3.50
C ALA A 207 -4.63 -4.06 2.50
N SER A 208 -4.20 -3.12 1.67
CA SER A 208 -3.12 -3.32 0.71
C SER A 208 -1.81 -3.70 1.40
N LEU A 209 -0.98 -4.48 0.70
CA LEU A 209 0.27 -4.98 1.23
C LEU A 209 1.33 -3.87 1.33
N ALA A 210 2.28 -4.06 2.23
CA ALA A 210 3.45 -3.20 2.38
C ALA A 210 4.73 -4.04 2.53
N LEU A 211 5.89 -3.48 2.16
CA LEU A 211 7.19 -4.11 2.38
C LEU A 211 7.99 -3.33 3.43
N THR A 212 8.59 -4.05 4.37
CA THR A 212 9.55 -3.51 5.32
C THR A 212 10.51 -4.59 5.80
N ALA A 213 11.81 -4.28 5.83
CA ALA A 213 12.84 -5.15 6.39
C ALA A 213 12.79 -6.62 5.88
N GLY A 214 12.56 -6.85 4.57
CA GLY A 214 12.45 -8.18 3.97
C GLY A 214 11.19 -8.96 4.40
N ARG A 215 10.11 -8.23 4.68
CA ARG A 215 8.83 -8.80 5.15
C ARG A 215 7.66 -8.13 4.44
N VAL A 216 6.65 -8.94 4.14
CA VAL A 216 5.34 -8.48 3.65
C VAL A 216 4.42 -8.24 4.84
N VAL A 217 3.88 -7.03 4.96
CA VAL A 217 2.92 -6.64 5.99
C VAL A 217 1.51 -6.82 5.44
N ILE A 218 0.68 -7.58 6.15
CA ILE A 218 -0.65 -8.02 5.75
C ILE A 218 -1.64 -7.62 6.83
N GLY A 219 -2.67 -6.83 6.48
CA GLY A 219 -3.74 -6.45 7.39
C GLY A 219 -5.02 -7.24 7.14
N PHE A 220 -5.65 -7.74 8.19
CA PHE A 220 -6.93 -8.44 8.13
C PHE A 220 -8.02 -7.71 8.92
N GLY A 221 -9.26 -7.91 8.50
CA GLY A 221 -10.46 -7.48 9.20
C GLY A 221 -11.64 -8.34 8.82
N GLY A 222 -12.86 -7.94 9.24
CA GLY A 222 -14.08 -8.70 8.94
C GLY A 222 -14.63 -8.44 7.55
N ASN A 223 -15.51 -9.33 7.11
CA ASN A 223 -16.36 -9.10 5.95
C ASN A 223 -17.37 -7.98 6.24
N TYR A 224 -17.78 -7.25 5.19
CA TYR A 224 -18.84 -6.24 5.31
C TYR A 224 -20.10 -6.82 5.97
N GLY A 225 -20.57 -6.18 7.05
CA GLY A 225 -21.70 -6.61 7.84
C GLY A 225 -21.31 -7.35 9.12
N ASP A 226 -20.02 -7.54 9.41
CA ASP A 226 -19.46 -8.04 10.68
C ASP A 226 -20.05 -9.37 11.16
N CYS A 227 -20.29 -10.30 10.24
CA CYS A 227 -20.80 -11.65 10.58
C CYS A 227 -19.69 -12.55 11.09
N GLY A 228 -20.00 -13.33 12.13
CA GLY A 228 -19.05 -14.24 12.75
C GLY A 228 -18.09 -13.54 13.71
N THR A 229 -17.16 -14.32 14.25
CA THR A 229 -16.12 -13.80 15.13
C THR A 229 -14.83 -13.67 14.33
N TYR A 230 -14.36 -12.44 14.17
CA TYR A 230 -13.09 -12.11 13.54
C TYR A 230 -12.27 -11.18 14.44
N HIS A 231 -10.99 -11.06 14.15
CA HIS A 231 -10.09 -10.11 14.79
C HIS A 231 -9.35 -9.28 13.76
N GLY A 232 -9.14 -8.00 14.04
CA GLY A 232 -8.14 -7.22 13.31
C GLY A 232 -6.76 -7.81 13.56
N LEU A 233 -6.04 -8.08 12.48
CA LEU A 233 -4.74 -8.72 12.54
C LEU A 233 -3.73 -7.98 11.68
N VAL A 234 -2.48 -7.99 12.13
CA VAL A 234 -1.34 -7.60 11.32
C VAL A 234 -0.39 -8.79 11.29
N VAL A 235 -0.25 -9.40 10.13
CA VAL A 235 0.73 -10.45 9.90
C VAL A 235 1.92 -9.84 9.18
N SER A 236 3.12 -10.09 9.69
CA SER A 236 4.39 -9.72 9.07
C SER A 236 5.08 -11.01 8.64
N ALA A 237 4.96 -11.36 7.37
CA ALA A 237 5.49 -12.59 6.77
C ALA A 237 6.83 -12.31 6.10
N PRO A 238 7.91 -13.04 6.44
CA PRO A 238 9.18 -12.91 5.73
C PRO A 238 9.05 -13.32 4.25
N GLU A 239 9.71 -12.59 3.35
CA GLU A 239 9.70 -12.85 1.90
C GLU A 239 10.36 -14.19 1.51
N ASP A 240 11.08 -14.83 2.44
CA ASP A 240 11.74 -16.14 2.24
C ASP A 240 10.89 -17.33 2.70
N GLY A 241 9.64 -17.11 3.14
CA GLY A 241 8.73 -18.15 3.63
C GLY A 241 9.06 -18.65 5.04
N SER A 242 9.88 -17.96 5.80
CA SER A 242 10.08 -18.30 7.21
C SER A 242 8.93 -17.80 8.08
N THR A 243 8.83 -18.30 9.32
CA THR A 243 7.65 -18.12 10.19
C THR A 243 7.21 -16.66 10.35
N PRO A 244 5.93 -16.33 10.05
CA PRO A 244 5.35 -15.01 10.25
C PRO A 244 5.26 -14.62 11.73
N SER A 245 5.20 -13.31 11.97
CA SER A 245 4.83 -12.71 13.26
C SER A 245 3.44 -12.12 13.15
N THR A 246 2.64 -12.16 14.23
CA THR A 246 1.25 -11.65 14.23
C THR A 246 1.01 -10.73 15.41
N PHE A 247 0.39 -9.59 15.15
CA PHE A 247 -0.21 -8.71 16.16
C PHE A 247 -1.73 -8.80 16.06
N VAL A 248 -2.41 -8.93 17.19
CA VAL A 248 -3.88 -9.05 17.26
C VAL A 248 -4.46 -7.81 17.91
N VAL A 249 -5.37 -7.14 17.21
CA VAL A 249 -6.19 -6.04 17.73
C VAL A 249 -7.37 -6.62 18.51
N ALA A 250 -7.90 -5.89 19.49
CA ALA A 250 -9.07 -6.31 20.27
C ALA A 250 -8.89 -7.73 20.86
N ASN A 251 -7.73 -8.00 21.48
CA ASN A 251 -7.33 -9.31 21.99
C ASN A 251 -7.48 -9.44 23.50
N LEU A 252 -8.52 -8.86 24.08
CA LEU A 252 -8.86 -9.01 25.49
C LEU A 252 -9.95 -10.07 25.68
N PRO A 253 -10.14 -10.65 26.90
CA PRO A 253 -11.13 -11.70 27.14
C PRO A 253 -12.56 -11.29 26.74
N GLY A 254 -13.15 -12.00 25.77
CA GLY A 254 -14.49 -11.74 25.25
C GLY A 254 -14.58 -10.59 24.25
N ASP A 255 -13.45 -10.04 23.83
CA ASP A 255 -13.35 -9.02 22.81
C ASP A 255 -13.15 -9.63 21.42
N ASN A 256 -13.45 -8.88 20.36
CA ASN A 256 -13.21 -9.22 18.97
C ASN A 256 -13.38 -7.99 18.05
N LYS A 257 -13.31 -8.17 16.74
CA LYS A 257 -13.29 -7.13 15.70
C LYS A 257 -11.95 -6.36 15.68
N GLY A 258 -11.96 -5.01 15.63
CA GLY A 258 -10.74 -4.19 15.56
C GLY A 258 -10.07 -4.22 14.19
N ALA A 259 -10.85 -4.30 13.11
CA ALA A 259 -10.41 -4.54 11.74
C ALA A 259 -9.27 -3.64 11.27
N VAL A 260 -8.30 -4.22 10.56
CA VAL A 260 -7.27 -3.50 9.80
C VAL A 260 -7.65 -3.56 8.32
N TRP A 261 -8.46 -2.61 7.86
CA TRP A 261 -8.99 -2.61 6.49
C TRP A 261 -8.74 -1.32 5.70
N MET A 262 -8.64 -0.18 6.37
CA MET A 262 -8.24 1.14 5.88
C MET A 262 -8.87 1.56 4.53
N GLY A 263 -10.10 1.08 4.24
CA GLY A 263 -10.74 1.28 2.93
C GLY A 263 -9.93 0.74 1.75
N GLY A 264 -9.08 -0.27 1.98
CA GLY A 264 -8.19 -0.87 1.00
C GLY A 264 -6.83 -0.19 0.83
N ALA A 265 -6.55 0.86 1.58
CA ALA A 265 -5.22 1.46 1.61
C ALA A 265 -4.19 0.57 2.34
N ALA A 266 -2.91 0.87 2.16
CA ALA A 266 -1.83 0.15 2.82
C ALA A 266 -1.38 0.84 4.12
N PRO A 267 -0.78 0.08 5.06
CA PRO A 267 0.02 0.66 6.13
C PRO A 267 1.13 1.54 5.57
N ALA A 268 1.41 2.68 6.20
CA ALA A 268 2.60 3.46 5.88
C ALA A 268 3.82 2.88 6.57
N ILE A 269 4.98 3.00 5.92
CA ILE A 269 6.29 2.55 6.44
C ILE A 269 7.20 3.77 6.56
N ASP A 270 7.70 4.03 7.74
CA ASP A 270 8.62 5.15 7.97
C ASP A 270 10.09 4.79 7.63
N ALA A 271 10.98 5.77 7.76
CA ALA A 271 12.40 5.59 7.43
C ALA A 271 13.13 4.58 8.36
N GLN A 272 12.57 4.25 9.50
CA GLN A 272 13.07 3.21 10.42
C GLN A 272 12.53 1.82 10.07
N GLY A 273 11.60 1.74 9.12
CA GLY A 273 10.89 0.53 8.74
C GLY A 273 9.68 0.25 9.64
N ASP A 274 9.33 1.15 10.55
CA ASP A 274 8.19 0.97 11.43
C ASP A 274 6.86 1.13 10.66
N ILE A 275 5.88 0.32 11.06
CA ILE A 275 4.59 0.16 10.40
C ILE A 275 3.57 1.08 11.07
N TRP A 276 2.92 1.93 10.29
CA TRP A 276 1.89 2.86 10.77
C TRP A 276 0.55 2.52 10.13
N MET A 277 -0.48 2.32 10.95
CA MET A 277 -1.80 1.94 10.48
C MET A 277 -2.91 2.44 11.39
N SER A 278 -4.12 2.39 10.89
CA SER A 278 -5.33 2.64 11.68
C SER A 278 -6.17 1.37 11.84
N THR A 279 -6.87 1.26 12.97
CA THR A 279 -7.73 0.13 13.34
C THR A 279 -9.17 0.59 13.49
N GLY A 280 -10.10 -0.31 13.21
CA GLY A 280 -11.53 -0.08 13.36
C GLY A 280 -12.08 -0.48 14.73
N ASN A 281 -13.40 -0.48 14.84
CA ASN A 281 -14.17 -0.68 16.05
C ASN A 281 -14.07 -2.10 16.60
N SER A 282 -14.12 -2.23 17.95
CA SER A 282 -14.19 -3.50 18.67
C SER A 282 -15.54 -3.68 19.39
N THR A 283 -15.66 -4.76 20.15
CA THR A 283 -16.84 -5.02 21.00
C THR A 283 -16.81 -4.26 22.33
N TYR A 284 -15.73 -3.58 22.69
CA TYR A 284 -15.57 -2.81 23.92
C TYR A 284 -16.12 -1.38 23.77
N THR A 285 -17.39 -1.21 24.11
CA THR A 285 -18.19 -0.01 23.84
C THR A 285 -18.50 0.88 25.06
N ARG A 286 -17.92 0.61 26.23
CA ARG A 286 -18.22 1.32 27.48
C ARG A 286 -17.04 2.19 27.91
N SER A 287 -17.34 3.30 28.55
CA SER A 287 -16.33 4.24 29.05
C SER A 287 -15.38 3.67 30.11
N ASN A 288 -15.75 2.55 30.75
CA ASN A 288 -14.92 1.82 31.72
C ASN A 288 -14.29 0.56 31.10
N SER A 289 -14.38 0.35 29.79
CA SER A 289 -13.68 -0.74 29.10
C SER A 289 -12.17 -0.53 29.18
N THR A 290 -11.43 -1.63 29.27
CA THR A 290 -9.98 -1.60 29.11
C THR A 290 -9.67 -1.30 27.64
N TYR A 291 -8.71 -0.44 27.39
CA TYR A 291 -8.28 -0.12 26.04
C TYR A 291 -7.64 -1.33 25.33
N ASP A 292 -8.01 -1.57 24.08
CA ASP A 292 -7.80 -2.80 23.33
C ASP A 292 -7.14 -2.60 21.95
N ASN A 293 -6.63 -1.42 21.67
CA ASN A 293 -6.05 -1.00 20.39
C ASN A 293 -7.06 -0.83 19.22
N SER A 294 -8.37 -0.87 19.49
CA SER A 294 -9.40 -0.51 18.51
C SER A 294 -9.50 1.00 18.30
N ASP A 295 -10.12 1.43 17.23
CA ASP A 295 -10.31 2.85 16.83
C ASP A 295 -9.05 3.70 17.05
N SER A 296 -7.92 3.20 16.56
CA SER A 296 -6.61 3.72 16.92
C SER A 296 -5.73 3.93 15.70
N LEU A 297 -4.72 4.78 15.87
CA LEU A 297 -3.52 4.79 15.06
C LEU A 297 -2.43 4.04 15.84
N LEU A 298 -1.85 3.02 15.23
CA LEU A 298 -0.81 2.18 15.82
C LEU A 298 0.51 2.38 15.08
N LYS A 299 1.60 2.40 15.84
CA LYS A 299 2.96 2.28 15.33
C LYS A 299 3.54 0.94 15.79
N LEU A 300 3.89 0.06 14.85
CA LEU A 300 4.46 -1.26 15.12
C LEU A 300 5.87 -1.36 14.55
N SER A 301 6.72 -2.19 15.17
CA SER A 301 8.01 -2.59 14.57
C SER A 301 7.79 -3.47 13.32
N PRO A 302 8.84 -3.72 12.48
CA PRO A 302 8.74 -4.67 11.38
C PRO A 302 8.31 -6.08 11.78
N ALA A 303 8.58 -6.49 13.02
CA ALA A 303 8.15 -7.77 13.59
C ALA A 303 6.82 -7.65 14.38
N VAL A 304 6.06 -6.59 14.14
CA VAL A 304 4.73 -6.28 14.68
C VAL A 304 4.64 -6.21 16.21
N SER A 305 5.68 -5.73 16.88
CA SER A 305 5.59 -5.32 18.30
C SER A 305 5.07 -3.89 18.38
N LEU A 306 4.11 -3.63 19.27
CA LEU A 306 3.56 -2.28 19.49
C LEU A 306 4.65 -1.34 20.07
N LEU A 307 4.92 -0.25 19.36
CA LEU A 307 5.90 0.76 19.74
C LEU A 307 5.25 2.00 20.33
N ASP A 308 4.13 2.46 19.72
CA ASP A 308 3.39 3.64 20.17
C ASP A 308 1.94 3.56 19.62
N HIS A 309 1.04 4.35 20.22
CA HIS A 309 -0.34 4.42 19.75
C HIS A 309 -0.98 5.76 20.03
N PHE A 310 -2.04 6.04 19.30
CA PHE A 310 -3.03 7.08 19.60
C PHE A 310 -4.43 6.51 19.48
N ALA A 311 -5.32 6.91 20.38
CA ALA A 311 -6.77 6.71 20.23
C ALA A 311 -7.51 8.01 20.60
N PRO A 312 -8.65 8.32 19.98
CA PRO A 312 -9.53 9.38 20.46
C PRO A 312 -9.93 9.14 21.92
N SER A 313 -10.12 10.18 22.69
CA SER A 313 -10.54 10.05 24.11
C SER A 313 -11.91 9.36 24.28
N ASN A 314 -12.69 9.31 23.22
CA ASN A 314 -14.01 8.68 23.12
C ASN A 314 -14.01 7.39 22.28
N TRP A 315 -12.85 6.73 22.07
CA TRP A 315 -12.69 5.51 21.27
C TRP A 315 -13.78 4.45 21.54
N PHE A 316 -14.16 4.24 22.82
CA PHE A 316 -15.22 3.32 23.21
C PHE A 316 -16.62 3.73 22.67
N ARG A 317 -16.85 5.03 22.40
CA ARG A 317 -18.07 5.53 21.78
C ARG A 317 -18.01 5.32 20.27
N ASP A 318 -16.85 5.53 19.68
CA ASP A 318 -16.59 5.28 18.26
C ASP A 318 -16.83 3.79 17.96
N ASN A 319 -16.32 2.87 18.82
CA ASN A 319 -16.68 1.44 18.80
C ASN A 319 -18.20 1.20 18.84
N ALA A 320 -18.94 1.94 19.66
CA ALA A 320 -20.38 1.74 19.85
C ALA A 320 -21.24 2.25 18.67
N THR A 321 -20.71 3.12 17.84
CA THR A 321 -21.44 3.81 16.77
C THR A 321 -20.90 3.54 15.37
N ASP A 322 -20.03 2.55 15.21
CA ASP A 322 -19.36 2.21 13.95
C ASP A 322 -18.61 3.41 13.34
N ALA A 323 -17.94 4.19 14.19
CA ALA A 323 -17.27 5.41 13.79
C ALA A 323 -15.76 5.20 13.52
N ASP A 324 -15.41 4.04 12.93
CA ASP A 324 -14.04 3.56 12.65
C ASP A 324 -13.04 4.65 12.30
N LEU A 325 -12.01 4.82 13.13
CA LEU A 325 -10.79 5.53 12.72
C LEU A 325 -10.10 4.78 11.57
N GLY A 326 -10.20 3.45 11.57
CA GLY A 326 -9.63 2.53 10.60
C GLY A 326 -10.25 2.54 9.21
N SER A 327 -11.16 3.46 8.89
CA SER A 327 -11.72 3.57 7.53
C SER A 327 -10.75 4.19 6.52
N THR A 328 -9.71 4.90 6.98
CA THR A 328 -8.63 5.46 6.16
C THR A 328 -7.25 5.05 6.64
N SER A 329 -6.25 5.21 5.77
CA SER A 329 -4.84 5.12 6.16
C SER A 329 -4.36 6.41 6.83
N VAL A 330 -3.12 6.37 7.32
CA VAL A 330 -2.45 7.50 7.95
C VAL A 330 -1.58 8.25 6.93
N ALA A 331 -1.53 9.59 7.02
CA ALA A 331 -0.64 10.42 6.25
C ALA A 331 0.56 10.85 7.12
N LEU A 332 1.76 10.31 6.84
CA LEU A 332 3.01 10.68 7.48
C LEU A 332 3.63 11.88 6.74
N LEU A 333 3.78 13.01 7.41
CA LEU A 333 4.20 14.25 6.79
C LEU A 333 5.69 14.54 7.03
N PRO A 334 6.39 15.17 6.06
CA PRO A 334 7.82 15.47 6.20
C PRO A 334 8.16 16.40 7.38
N ASN A 335 7.18 17.17 7.89
CA ASN A 335 7.36 18.07 9.03
C ASN A 335 7.23 17.37 10.39
N GLY A 336 7.20 16.04 10.43
CA GLY A 336 7.09 15.23 11.65
C GLY A 336 5.68 15.14 12.22
N LEU A 337 4.66 15.53 11.46
CA LEU A 337 3.26 15.38 11.83
C LEU A 337 2.65 14.14 11.17
N VAL A 338 1.59 13.63 11.77
CA VAL A 338 0.68 12.64 11.20
C VAL A 338 -0.70 13.28 11.07
N PHE A 339 -1.38 13.01 9.97
CA PHE A 339 -2.81 13.33 9.82
C PHE A 339 -3.61 12.05 9.56
N THR A 340 -4.75 11.92 10.25
CA THR A 340 -5.71 10.83 10.05
C THR A 340 -7.13 11.32 10.29
N VAL A 341 -8.11 10.70 9.64
CA VAL A 341 -9.53 10.98 9.80
C VAL A 341 -10.32 9.70 9.54
N GLY A 342 -11.28 9.39 10.38
CA GLY A 342 -12.13 8.21 10.22
C GLY A 342 -13.62 8.55 10.07
N LYS A 343 -14.50 7.55 10.20
CA LYS A 343 -15.97 7.69 10.07
C LYS A 343 -16.56 8.65 11.10
N SER A 344 -15.87 8.94 12.22
CA SER A 344 -16.27 10.01 13.15
C SER A 344 -16.24 11.41 12.52
N LEU A 345 -15.71 11.55 11.32
CA LEU A 345 -15.53 12.78 10.55
C LEU A 345 -14.54 13.78 11.19
N THR A 346 -13.93 13.42 12.32
CA THR A 346 -12.95 14.24 13.02
C THR A 346 -11.55 13.94 12.48
N GLY A 347 -10.86 14.95 11.99
CA GLY A 347 -9.44 14.85 11.62
C GLY A 347 -8.54 15.10 12.83
N TYR A 348 -7.50 14.29 12.98
CA TYR A 348 -6.52 14.38 14.06
C TYR A 348 -5.14 14.69 13.50
N VAL A 349 -4.44 15.62 14.16
CA VAL A 349 -3.01 15.91 13.92
C VAL A 349 -2.22 15.41 15.11
N LEU A 350 -1.19 14.62 14.85
CA LEU A 350 -0.36 13.95 15.85
C LEU A 350 1.11 14.25 15.58
N ASP A 351 1.97 14.05 16.59
CA ASP A 351 3.42 14.10 16.45
C ASP A 351 3.98 12.69 16.18
N GLN A 352 4.75 12.52 15.10
CA GLN A 352 5.37 11.21 14.77
C GLN A 352 6.32 10.72 15.85
N ALA A 353 6.97 11.64 16.56
CA ALA A 353 7.93 11.28 17.61
C ALA A 353 7.28 10.72 18.88
N ASN A 354 5.98 11.02 19.12
CA ASN A 354 5.27 10.57 20.32
C ASN A 354 3.77 10.79 20.11
N LEU A 355 3.02 9.71 19.98
CA LEU A 355 1.57 9.71 19.78
C LEU A 355 0.78 9.99 21.05
N ARG A 356 1.39 9.83 22.23
CA ARG A 356 0.87 10.18 23.57
C ARG A 356 -0.36 9.40 24.01
N GLY A 357 -0.67 8.27 23.39
CA GLY A 357 -1.78 7.40 23.78
C GLY A 357 -3.17 8.03 23.60
N ILE A 358 -4.09 7.68 24.50
CA ILE A 358 -5.49 8.10 24.41
C ILE A 358 -5.63 9.61 24.61
N GLY A 359 -6.25 10.29 23.62
CA GLY A 359 -6.44 11.75 23.65
C GLY A 359 -5.17 12.56 23.41
N GLY A 360 -4.11 11.93 22.88
CA GLY A 360 -2.78 12.52 22.70
C GLY A 360 -2.60 13.45 21.49
N GLN A 361 -3.65 13.76 20.73
CA GLN A 361 -3.56 14.60 19.54
C GLN A 361 -3.00 16.01 19.86
N ALA A 362 -2.17 16.52 18.94
CA ALA A 362 -1.69 17.89 19.00
C ALA A 362 -2.80 18.88 18.63
N ALA A 363 -3.65 18.49 17.67
CA ALA A 363 -4.84 19.23 17.27
C ALA A 363 -5.89 18.31 16.68
N SER A 364 -7.16 18.75 16.67
CA SER A 364 -8.26 18.07 16.00
C SER A 364 -9.15 19.08 15.27
N THR A 365 -9.80 18.62 14.21
CA THR A 365 -10.85 19.38 13.54
C THR A 365 -12.18 19.20 14.26
N GLY A 366 -13.20 20.00 13.89
CA GLY A 366 -14.58 19.57 14.03
C GLY A 366 -14.94 18.54 12.94
N SER A 367 -16.15 18.57 12.42
CA SER A 367 -16.54 17.76 11.25
C SER A 367 -15.70 18.16 10.03
N PHE A 368 -14.69 17.36 9.72
CA PHE A 368 -13.78 17.62 8.61
C PHE A 368 -14.38 17.21 7.26
N CYS A 369 -15.00 16.03 7.20
CA CYS A 369 -15.76 15.55 6.04
C CYS A 369 -17.26 15.81 6.23
N GLY A 370 -18.02 15.98 5.15
CA GLY A 370 -19.48 15.99 5.19
C GLY A 370 -20.09 14.60 5.00
N GLY A 371 -19.27 13.61 4.70
CA GLY A 371 -19.60 12.18 4.64
C GLY A 371 -18.36 11.35 4.92
N GLU A 372 -18.56 10.10 5.32
CA GLU A 372 -17.50 9.21 5.79
C GLU A 372 -16.34 9.09 4.79
N PRO A 373 -15.08 9.23 5.23
CA PRO A 373 -13.89 9.03 4.41
C PRO A 373 -13.51 7.54 4.34
N PHE A 374 -12.97 7.11 3.18
CA PHE A 374 -12.51 5.75 2.97
C PHE A 374 -11.26 5.72 2.08
N GLY A 375 -10.24 4.96 2.49
CA GLY A 375 -9.06 4.67 1.70
C GLY A 375 -7.85 5.55 2.00
N GLY A 376 -6.90 5.61 1.06
CA GLY A 376 -5.66 6.37 1.18
C GLY A 376 -5.84 7.86 0.88
N SER A 377 -4.88 8.66 1.35
CA SER A 377 -4.79 10.09 1.06
C SER A 377 -3.49 10.37 0.32
N ALA A 378 -3.52 11.19 -0.73
CA ALA A 378 -2.29 11.67 -1.36
C ALA A 378 -1.69 12.85 -0.58
N GLN A 379 -0.35 13.02 -0.68
CA GLN A 379 0.36 14.10 -0.01
C GLN A 379 1.29 14.81 -0.99
N TRP A 380 1.12 16.11 -1.18
CA TRP A 380 1.96 16.88 -2.07
C TRP A 380 2.17 18.31 -1.56
N ASN A 381 3.43 18.76 -1.51
CA ASN A 381 3.81 20.11 -1.06
C ASN A 381 3.21 20.51 0.30
N GLY A 382 3.18 19.57 1.26
CA GLY A 382 2.64 19.80 2.61
C GLY A 382 1.11 19.76 2.70
N THR A 383 0.41 19.54 1.59
CA THR A 383 -1.04 19.37 1.52
C THR A 383 -1.40 17.89 1.48
N VAL A 384 -2.42 17.49 2.24
CA VAL A 384 -3.02 16.16 2.23
C VAL A 384 -4.37 16.26 1.50
N PHE A 385 -4.59 15.38 0.52
CA PHE A 385 -5.84 15.26 -0.22
C PHE A 385 -6.60 14.05 0.29
N VAL A 386 -7.74 14.29 0.92
CA VAL A 386 -8.52 13.29 1.69
C VAL A 386 -9.76 12.87 0.93
N PRO A 387 -10.03 11.55 0.77
CA PRO A 387 -11.21 11.04 0.06
C PRO A 387 -12.45 10.99 0.97
N CYS A 388 -13.13 12.12 1.15
CA CYS A 388 -14.44 12.12 1.80
C CYS A 388 -15.53 11.64 0.81
N SER A 389 -16.53 10.91 1.27
CA SER A 389 -17.58 10.36 0.39
C SER A 389 -18.46 11.43 -0.27
N ASP A 390 -18.42 12.66 0.22
CA ASP A 390 -19.08 13.83 -0.35
C ASP A 390 -18.16 14.69 -1.25
N GLY A 391 -16.89 14.28 -1.47
CA GLY A 391 -15.92 14.95 -2.33
C GLY A 391 -14.54 15.07 -1.68
N LEU A 392 -13.51 15.20 -2.51
CA LEU A 392 -12.14 15.38 -1.99
C LEU A 392 -12.01 16.68 -1.19
N ARG A 393 -11.17 16.64 -0.15
CA ARG A 393 -10.76 17.82 0.61
C ARG A 393 -9.24 17.93 0.65
N ALA A 394 -8.73 19.15 0.52
CA ALA A 394 -7.34 19.45 0.78
C ALA A 394 -7.17 20.06 2.17
N VAL A 395 -6.12 19.68 2.88
CA VAL A 395 -5.77 20.21 4.19
C VAL A 395 -4.25 20.35 4.31
N THR A 396 -3.79 21.43 4.95
CA THR A 396 -2.39 21.57 5.35
C THR A 396 -2.31 21.38 6.87
N PRO A 397 -1.95 20.19 7.36
CA PRO A 397 -1.92 19.90 8.78
C PRO A 397 -0.84 20.71 9.50
N THR A 398 -1.23 21.34 10.61
CA THR A 398 -0.36 22.08 11.52
C THR A 398 -0.70 21.69 12.96
N ARG A 399 0.12 22.10 13.96
CA ARG A 399 -0.22 21.88 15.38
C ARG A 399 -1.40 22.75 15.87
N SER A 400 -1.97 23.57 15.01
CA SER A 400 -3.26 24.23 15.22
C SER A 400 -4.37 23.39 14.60
N ALA A 401 -5.63 23.62 14.98
CA ALA A 401 -6.77 22.92 14.39
C ALA A 401 -6.80 23.14 12.86
N PRO A 402 -6.59 22.10 12.06
CA PRO A 402 -6.55 22.26 10.61
C PRO A 402 -7.96 22.42 10.04
N THR A 403 -8.08 23.25 9.01
CA THR A 403 -9.31 23.41 8.23
C THR A 403 -9.04 23.01 6.78
N ALA A 404 -10.06 22.50 6.11
CA ALA A 404 -9.95 22.24 4.68
C ALA A 404 -9.69 23.55 3.93
N THR A 405 -8.65 23.57 3.08
CA THR A 405 -8.34 24.73 2.22
C THR A 405 -9.32 24.81 1.06
N TRP A 406 -9.79 23.68 0.58
CA TRP A 406 -10.88 23.57 -0.38
C TRP A 406 -11.60 22.21 -0.26
N THR A 407 -12.83 22.18 -0.78
CA THR A 407 -13.64 20.98 -0.98
C THR A 407 -14.01 20.90 -2.46
N SER A 408 -13.73 19.76 -3.10
CA SER A 408 -14.06 19.59 -4.51
C SER A 408 -15.57 19.40 -4.71
N ALA A 409 -16.11 20.07 -5.69
CA ALA A 409 -17.49 19.85 -6.17
C ALA A 409 -17.59 18.70 -7.19
N SER A 410 -16.43 18.09 -7.59
CA SER A 410 -16.43 16.96 -8.51
C SER A 410 -16.97 15.69 -7.86
N GLY A 411 -17.27 14.69 -8.69
CA GLY A 411 -17.68 13.36 -8.21
C GLY A 411 -16.54 12.49 -7.68
N GLY A 412 -15.28 12.94 -7.72
CA GLY A 412 -14.11 12.19 -7.23
C GLY A 412 -14.17 12.02 -5.72
N ARG A 413 -14.08 10.77 -5.26
CA ARG A 413 -14.25 10.40 -3.85
C ARG A 413 -13.50 9.13 -3.45
N SER A 414 -12.72 8.54 -4.35
CA SER A 414 -11.81 7.43 -4.04
C SER A 414 -10.45 7.97 -3.63
N SER A 415 -9.57 7.08 -3.16
CA SER A 415 -8.19 7.41 -2.83
C SER A 415 -7.53 8.18 -3.97
N PRO A 416 -7.12 9.44 -3.73
CA PRO A 416 -6.53 10.27 -4.75
C PRO A 416 -5.05 9.96 -4.93
N ILE A 417 -4.53 10.31 -6.12
CA ILE A 417 -3.08 10.37 -6.40
C ILE A 417 -2.73 11.73 -6.99
N VAL A 418 -1.46 12.07 -7.00
CA VAL A 418 -0.94 13.27 -7.67
C VAL A 418 -0.02 12.85 -8.80
N ALA A 419 -0.35 13.24 -10.03
CA ALA A 419 0.46 12.98 -11.20
C ALA A 419 0.32 14.11 -12.22
N GLY A 420 1.42 14.49 -12.88
CA GLY A 420 1.46 15.58 -13.86
C GLY A 420 0.98 16.91 -13.30
N GLY A 421 1.16 17.16 -12.00
CA GLY A 421 0.71 18.37 -11.32
C GLY A 421 -0.80 18.45 -11.04
N MET A 422 -1.55 17.37 -11.24
CA MET A 422 -3.00 17.26 -10.99
C MET A 422 -3.30 16.24 -9.91
N VAL A 423 -4.40 16.42 -9.19
CA VAL A 423 -4.96 15.42 -8.26
C VAL A 423 -5.96 14.57 -9.03
N TRP A 424 -5.76 13.25 -9.04
CA TRP A 424 -6.61 12.30 -9.75
C TRP A 424 -7.40 11.45 -8.76
N SER A 425 -8.71 11.27 -9.00
CA SER A 425 -9.57 10.43 -8.17
C SER A 425 -10.73 9.88 -8.98
N ILE A 426 -11.19 8.69 -8.62
CA ILE A 426 -12.31 8.02 -9.26
C ILE A 426 -13.60 8.24 -8.45
N GLY A 427 -14.71 8.38 -9.15
CA GLY A 427 -16.02 8.41 -8.51
C GLY A 427 -17.12 8.05 -9.49
N ARG A 428 -17.96 7.07 -9.15
CA ARG A 428 -19.11 6.62 -9.94
C ARG A 428 -18.78 6.32 -11.40
N GLY A 429 -17.65 5.63 -11.65
CA GLY A 429 -17.24 5.26 -13.00
C GLY A 429 -16.66 6.39 -13.83
N THR A 430 -16.18 7.45 -13.19
CA THR A 430 -15.49 8.58 -13.85
C THR A 430 -14.15 8.84 -13.15
N LEU A 431 -13.09 9.01 -13.91
CA LEU A 431 -11.82 9.52 -13.45
C LEU A 431 -11.81 11.04 -13.58
N TYR A 432 -11.49 11.74 -12.52
CA TYR A 432 -11.42 13.21 -12.44
C TYR A 432 -9.98 13.66 -12.24
N ALA A 433 -9.57 14.71 -12.95
CA ALA A 433 -8.36 15.47 -12.68
C ALA A 433 -8.73 16.82 -12.09
N LEU A 434 -8.13 17.18 -10.96
CA LEU A 434 -8.41 18.41 -10.23
C LEU A 434 -7.14 19.25 -10.10
N ASP A 435 -7.29 20.55 -10.16
CA ASP A 435 -6.26 21.50 -9.80
C ASP A 435 -5.95 21.39 -8.29
N PRO A 436 -4.71 21.13 -7.88
CA PRO A 436 -4.36 20.88 -6.47
C PRO A 436 -4.50 22.11 -5.58
N ALA A 437 -4.48 23.33 -6.13
CA ALA A 437 -4.59 24.56 -5.36
C ALA A 437 -6.04 24.95 -5.08
N THR A 438 -6.97 24.57 -5.96
CA THR A 438 -8.36 25.04 -5.92
C THR A 438 -9.41 23.94 -5.79
N GLY A 439 -9.05 22.69 -6.10
CA GLY A 439 -9.99 21.55 -6.19
C GLY A 439 -10.92 21.61 -7.40
N HIS A 440 -10.73 22.57 -8.32
CA HIS A 440 -11.53 22.66 -9.53
C HIS A 440 -11.21 21.52 -10.50
N GLN A 441 -12.23 20.92 -11.09
CA GLN A 441 -12.08 19.91 -12.11
C GLN A 441 -11.49 20.52 -13.39
N THR A 442 -10.39 19.95 -13.88
CA THR A 442 -9.73 20.34 -15.12
C THR A 442 -10.06 19.39 -16.26
N GLN A 443 -10.15 18.09 -15.96
CA GLN A 443 -10.48 17.04 -16.92
C GLN A 443 -11.35 15.96 -16.26
N SER A 444 -12.07 15.18 -17.08
CA SER A 444 -12.74 13.95 -16.61
C SER A 444 -12.88 12.95 -17.76
N PHE A 445 -12.87 11.65 -17.39
CA PHE A 445 -12.94 10.55 -18.33
C PHE A 445 -13.94 9.50 -17.83
N ASN A 446 -14.84 9.08 -18.71
CA ASN A 446 -15.80 8.02 -18.41
C ASN A 446 -15.07 6.68 -18.45
N LEU A 447 -15.11 5.92 -17.36
CA LEU A 447 -14.55 4.58 -17.22
C LEU A 447 -15.60 3.47 -17.38
N GLY A 448 -16.86 3.82 -17.57
CA GLY A 448 -17.97 2.86 -17.57
C GLY A 448 -18.54 2.57 -16.17
N VAL A 449 -19.11 1.40 -16.01
CA VAL A 449 -19.73 0.99 -14.74
C VAL A 449 -18.65 0.61 -13.73
N GLN A 450 -18.71 1.21 -12.54
CA GLN A 450 -17.85 0.85 -11.41
C GLN A 450 -18.63 -0.07 -10.47
N THR A 451 -18.19 -1.31 -10.35
CA THR A 451 -18.82 -2.33 -9.48
C THR A 451 -18.05 -2.58 -8.19
N THR A 452 -16.82 -2.13 -8.11
CA THR A 452 -15.92 -2.33 -6.94
C THR A 452 -15.89 -1.11 -6.03
N HIS A 453 -15.64 -1.35 -4.74
CA HIS A 453 -15.54 -0.31 -3.72
C HIS A 453 -14.11 0.22 -3.60
N PHE A 454 -13.98 1.53 -3.40
CA PHE A 454 -12.72 2.23 -3.14
C PHE A 454 -11.64 2.02 -4.23
N PRO A 455 -12.00 2.16 -5.53
CA PRO A 455 -11.01 2.03 -6.61
C PRO A 455 -9.95 3.12 -6.47
N SER A 456 -8.69 2.80 -6.73
CA SER A 456 -7.59 3.75 -6.66
C SER A 456 -6.82 3.75 -7.98
N PRO A 457 -6.60 4.92 -8.63
CA PRO A 457 -5.74 5.00 -9.81
C PRO A 457 -4.27 4.89 -9.42
N ALA A 458 -3.39 4.55 -10.37
CA ALA A 458 -1.94 4.63 -10.26
C ALA A 458 -1.38 5.53 -11.35
N ALA A 459 -0.13 5.95 -11.21
CA ALA A 459 0.53 6.72 -12.25
C ALA A 459 2.02 6.41 -12.36
N ALA A 460 2.52 6.38 -13.58
CA ALA A 460 3.95 6.27 -13.86
C ALA A 460 4.24 6.78 -15.27
N ASP A 461 5.37 7.45 -15.47
CA ASP A 461 5.94 7.80 -16.77
C ASP A 461 5.00 8.52 -17.75
N GLY A 462 4.17 9.43 -17.22
CA GLY A 462 3.21 10.16 -18.04
C GLY A 462 1.96 9.37 -18.38
N LEU A 463 1.69 8.27 -17.67
CA LEU A 463 0.41 7.56 -17.67
C LEU A 463 -0.33 7.77 -16.36
N VAL A 464 -1.66 7.83 -16.42
CA VAL A 464 -2.58 7.53 -15.32
C VAL A 464 -3.35 6.28 -15.70
N ILE A 465 -3.42 5.31 -14.80
CA ILE A 465 -4.06 4.01 -14.99
C ILE A 465 -5.18 3.87 -13.98
N ALA A 466 -6.40 3.75 -14.44
CA ALA A 466 -7.61 3.70 -13.64
C ALA A 466 -8.31 2.34 -13.76
N PRO A 467 -8.58 1.63 -12.66
CA PRO A 467 -9.38 0.42 -12.67
C PRO A 467 -10.88 0.73 -12.84
N SER A 468 -11.59 -0.13 -13.57
CA SER A 468 -13.04 -0.10 -13.71
C SER A 468 -13.59 -1.51 -13.80
N SER A 469 -14.29 -1.96 -12.76
CA SER A 469 -14.83 -3.33 -12.68
C SER A 469 -13.75 -4.41 -12.93
N ASN A 470 -13.61 -4.90 -14.16
CA ASN A 470 -12.65 -5.92 -14.56
C ASN A 470 -11.77 -5.48 -15.76
N GLN A 471 -11.51 -4.19 -15.89
CA GLN A 471 -10.61 -3.63 -16.90
C GLN A 471 -9.75 -2.51 -16.33
N LEU A 472 -8.63 -2.22 -16.99
CA LEU A 472 -7.82 -1.03 -16.77
C LEU A 472 -7.97 -0.07 -17.95
N HIS A 473 -8.01 1.21 -17.66
CA HIS A 473 -8.01 2.30 -18.63
C HIS A 473 -6.77 3.17 -18.39
N ALA A 474 -5.96 3.38 -19.41
CA ALA A 474 -4.82 4.27 -19.33
C ALA A 474 -5.03 5.56 -20.11
N PHE A 475 -4.49 6.63 -19.56
CA PHE A 475 -4.52 7.98 -20.13
C PHE A 475 -3.08 8.50 -20.19
N ALA A 476 -2.65 8.95 -21.36
CA ALA A 476 -1.30 9.45 -21.58
C ALA A 476 -1.28 10.97 -21.68
N GLY A 477 -0.21 11.57 -21.19
CA GLY A 477 0.09 12.97 -21.37
C GLY A 477 0.61 13.30 -22.78
N PRO A 478 0.95 14.59 -23.06
CA PRO A 478 1.39 15.03 -24.38
C PRO A 478 2.68 14.37 -24.90
N ALA A 479 3.51 13.85 -24.01
CA ALA A 479 4.74 13.13 -24.39
C ALA A 479 4.47 11.74 -25.00
N GLY A 480 3.21 11.23 -24.90
CA GLY A 480 2.84 9.91 -25.39
C GLY A 480 3.12 8.78 -24.40
N LEU A 481 3.14 7.56 -24.93
CA LEU A 481 3.32 6.34 -24.14
C LEU A 481 4.80 6.12 -23.74
N PRO A 482 5.07 5.45 -22.60
CA PRO A 482 6.40 5.00 -22.25
C PRO A 482 6.93 3.98 -23.27
N GLY A 483 8.20 3.66 -23.22
CA GLY A 483 8.83 2.67 -24.13
C GLY A 483 8.43 1.22 -23.80
N ALA A 484 8.78 0.30 -24.70
CA ALA A 484 8.45 -1.12 -24.58
C ALA A 484 8.95 -1.74 -23.25
N PRO A 485 8.26 -2.77 -22.72
CA PRO A 485 8.64 -3.43 -21.47
C PRO A 485 10.08 -3.92 -21.46
N THR A 486 10.74 -3.77 -20.32
CA THR A 486 12.10 -4.31 -20.12
C THR A 486 12.09 -5.83 -20.28
N PRO A 487 12.96 -6.43 -21.11
CA PRO A 487 13.06 -7.88 -21.20
C PRO A 487 13.51 -8.49 -19.87
N ALA A 488 13.13 -9.74 -19.63
CA ALA A 488 13.60 -10.48 -18.47
C ALA A 488 15.13 -10.49 -18.40
N PRO A 489 15.75 -10.41 -17.22
CA PRO A 489 17.18 -10.62 -17.04
C PRO A 489 17.56 -11.99 -17.62
N ALA A 490 18.67 -12.06 -18.34
CA ALA A 490 19.16 -13.35 -18.82
C ALA A 490 19.46 -14.24 -17.60
N THR A 491 18.81 -15.40 -17.53
CA THR A 491 19.11 -16.41 -16.51
C THR A 491 20.59 -16.77 -16.64
N PRO A 492 21.41 -16.69 -15.59
CA PRO A 492 22.77 -17.20 -15.67
C PRO A 492 22.68 -18.69 -16.04
N GLY A 493 23.18 -19.05 -17.21
CA GLY A 493 23.29 -20.44 -17.61
C GLY A 493 24.20 -21.16 -16.61
N TYR A 494 23.67 -22.19 -15.91
CA TYR A 494 24.43 -23.13 -15.11
C TYR A 494 25.06 -24.17 -16.04
#